data_b12f072dca1a6a7d3b09d778687bea74
#
_entry.id   b12f072dca1a6a7d3b09d778687bea74
#
_cell.length_a   1.000
_cell.length_b   1.000
_cell.length_c   1.000
_cell.angle_alpha   90.00
_cell.angle_beta   90.00
_cell.angle_gamma   90.00
#
_symmetry.space_group_name_H-M   'P 1'
#
loop_
_entity.id
_entity.type
_entity.pdbx_description
1 polymer ?
#
loop_
_entity_poly.entity_id
_entity_poly.type
_entity_poly.pdbx_seq_one_letter_code
_entity_poly.pdbx_strand_id
1 'polypeptide(L)'
;MSENAKLPPLPVGTFVERSVTWSKKNLFDGWFNTILTLGSVAFLLWLIPPIIEWGIINATLTPTIEGCAEATGACWGFVNANLRLILFGTYPYDEQWRPLLAMILLMGIICASLGGVKYPNVRKWIIPMWVIGVPIIAILMWGGVLGLTYVQNSYWGGLPLTLILSSIGIVFAFPFGLLLALGRQSNMPALRTLSVVYIEVIRGVPLMFPLFLPDGVTIDKLLRAQIGIILFTAAYLAEVFRGGLQAVPRGQFEAGESLALSYWQSMRLIILPQALRLVIPPTVNSFISMFKDTTLVVIIGLFDFLGTVKLALRSDPAWTKYYVEGYTFAAAIFFLICFSMAKYSAYLEKELRKGERR
;
A
#
# COMPACT_ATOMS: atom_id res chain seq x y z
N MET A 1 -4.43 27.23 -42.35
CA MET A 1 -5.55 27.94 -41.71
C MET A 1 -5.82 27.17 -40.42
N SER A 2 -5.25 27.63 -39.30
CA SER A 2 -5.39 27.02 -37.96
C SER A 2 -6.50 27.75 -37.22
N GLU A 3 -7.64 27.12 -37.10
CA GLU A 3 -8.77 27.61 -36.32
C GLU A 3 -8.43 27.52 -34.86
N ASN A 4 -8.15 28.68 -34.26
CA ASN A 4 -7.94 28.81 -32.82
C ASN A 4 -9.25 28.40 -32.07
N ALA A 5 -9.33 27.18 -31.61
CA ALA A 5 -10.37 26.77 -30.70
C ALA A 5 -10.22 27.55 -29.38
N LYS A 6 -10.89 28.69 -29.29
CA LYS A 6 -11.06 29.44 -28.03
C LYS A 6 -11.76 28.52 -27.03
N LEU A 7 -11.05 28.17 -25.97
CA LEU A 7 -11.68 27.54 -24.82
C LEU A 7 -12.89 28.37 -24.35
N PRO A 8 -14.04 27.76 -24.08
CA PRO A 8 -15.19 28.51 -23.61
C PRO A 8 -14.85 29.24 -22.32
N PRO A 9 -15.31 30.50 -22.16
CA PRO A 9 -15.05 31.28 -20.95
C PRO A 9 -15.55 30.53 -19.72
N LEU A 10 -14.74 30.49 -18.67
CA LEU A 10 -15.12 29.92 -17.38
C LEU A 10 -16.39 30.64 -16.87
N PRO A 11 -17.44 29.92 -16.49
CA PRO A 11 -18.67 30.54 -16.02
C PRO A 11 -18.38 31.38 -14.77
N VAL A 12 -18.61 32.68 -14.86
CA VAL A 12 -18.57 33.64 -13.76
C VAL A 12 -19.87 33.47 -13.00
N GLY A 13 -19.92 32.48 -12.11
CA GLY A 13 -21.07 32.21 -11.25
C GLY A 13 -20.64 31.97 -9.80
N THR A 14 -21.53 32.24 -8.85
CA THR A 14 -21.33 31.89 -7.44
C THR A 14 -21.11 30.39 -7.28
N PHE A 15 -20.50 29.95 -6.18
CA PHE A 15 -20.28 28.51 -5.91
C PHE A 15 -21.56 27.69 -6.04
N VAL A 16 -22.69 28.26 -5.59
CA VAL A 16 -24.04 27.65 -5.68
C VAL A 16 -24.48 27.44 -7.12
N GLU A 17 -24.34 28.45 -7.99
CA GLU A 17 -24.70 28.36 -9.41
C GLU A 17 -23.89 27.31 -10.16
N ARG A 18 -22.59 27.25 -9.86
CA ARG A 18 -21.71 26.21 -10.44
C ARG A 18 -22.12 24.81 -9.98
N SER A 19 -22.44 24.62 -8.70
CA SER A 19 -22.90 23.35 -8.14
C SER A 19 -24.22 22.91 -8.74
N VAL A 20 -25.19 23.83 -8.88
CA VAL A 20 -26.50 23.55 -9.50
C VAL A 20 -26.36 23.20 -10.98
N THR A 21 -25.53 23.95 -11.72
CA THR A 21 -25.30 23.68 -13.16
C THR A 21 -24.59 22.33 -13.34
N TRP A 22 -23.62 22.04 -12.52
CA TRP A 22 -22.92 20.75 -12.51
C TRP A 22 -23.88 19.60 -12.20
N SER A 23 -24.71 19.75 -11.17
CA SER A 23 -25.71 18.73 -10.77
C SER A 23 -26.71 18.47 -11.87
N LYS A 24 -27.28 19.52 -12.48
CA LYS A 24 -28.22 19.38 -13.61
C LYS A 24 -27.58 18.63 -14.78
N LYS A 25 -26.34 18.96 -15.11
CA LYS A 25 -25.64 18.36 -16.26
C LYS A 25 -25.14 16.93 -16.01
N ASN A 26 -24.81 16.55 -14.77
CA ASN A 26 -24.16 15.26 -14.50
C ASN A 26 -25.06 14.27 -13.73
N LEU A 27 -26.02 14.77 -12.94
CA LEU A 27 -26.88 13.93 -12.12
C LEU A 27 -28.30 13.82 -12.67
N PHE A 28 -28.78 14.86 -13.38
CA PHE A 28 -30.16 14.96 -13.87
C PHE A 28 -30.23 15.16 -15.41
N ASP A 29 -29.20 14.73 -16.13
CA ASP A 29 -29.17 14.75 -17.59
C ASP A 29 -29.88 13.51 -18.15
N GLY A 30 -31.19 13.67 -18.40
CA GLY A 30 -32.06 12.61 -18.87
C GLY A 30 -32.75 11.77 -17.77
N TRP A 31 -33.81 11.06 -18.19
CA TRP A 31 -34.66 10.28 -17.28
C TRP A 31 -33.92 9.18 -16.54
N PHE A 32 -32.98 8.48 -17.22
CA PHE A 32 -32.21 7.39 -16.64
C PHE A 32 -31.28 7.87 -15.53
N ASN A 33 -30.50 8.93 -15.78
CA ASN A 33 -29.59 9.51 -14.77
C ASN A 33 -30.39 10.07 -13.58
N THR A 34 -31.58 10.64 -13.82
CA THR A 34 -32.46 11.12 -12.76
C THR A 34 -32.95 9.99 -11.86
N ILE A 35 -33.44 8.88 -12.44
CA ILE A 35 -33.88 7.71 -11.66
C ILE A 35 -32.70 7.11 -10.89
N LEU A 36 -31.54 6.96 -11.53
CA LEU A 36 -30.35 6.41 -10.88
C LEU A 36 -29.91 7.31 -9.71
N THR A 37 -29.90 8.61 -9.90
CA THR A 37 -29.53 9.58 -8.85
C THR A 37 -30.52 9.54 -7.68
N LEU A 38 -31.83 9.60 -7.95
CA LEU A 38 -32.83 9.53 -6.90
C LEU A 38 -32.83 8.20 -6.16
N GLY A 39 -32.65 7.08 -6.89
CA GLY A 39 -32.50 5.75 -6.29
C GLY A 39 -31.27 5.65 -5.41
N SER A 40 -30.13 6.17 -5.87
CA SER A 40 -28.88 6.21 -5.09
C SER A 40 -29.02 7.08 -3.83
N VAL A 41 -29.63 8.25 -3.93
CA VAL A 41 -29.89 9.13 -2.78
C VAL A 41 -30.83 8.47 -1.80
N ALA A 42 -31.95 7.88 -2.26
CA ALA A 42 -32.89 7.16 -1.40
C ALA A 42 -32.19 5.98 -0.69
N PHE A 43 -31.39 5.21 -1.40
CA PHE A 43 -30.59 4.12 -0.83
C PHE A 43 -29.61 4.63 0.24
N LEU A 44 -28.89 5.72 -0.01
CA LEU A 44 -27.97 6.30 0.97
C LEU A 44 -28.69 6.84 2.20
N LEU A 45 -29.84 7.51 2.01
CA LEU A 45 -30.69 8.00 3.12
C LEU A 45 -31.28 6.86 3.95
N TRP A 46 -31.51 5.71 3.35
CA TRP A 46 -31.96 4.52 4.07
C TRP A 46 -30.81 3.82 4.80
N LEU A 47 -29.61 3.75 4.19
CA LEU A 47 -28.46 2.99 4.69
C LEU A 47 -27.64 3.75 5.76
N ILE A 48 -27.39 5.04 5.54
CA ILE A 48 -26.45 5.82 6.37
C ILE A 48 -26.97 6.05 7.81
N PRO A 49 -28.24 6.46 8.04
CA PRO A 49 -28.72 6.74 9.39
C PRO A 49 -28.58 5.56 10.35
N PRO A 50 -29.01 4.32 10.03
CA PRO A 50 -28.80 3.17 10.92
C PRO A 50 -27.33 2.89 11.23
N ILE A 51 -26.42 3.10 10.27
CA ILE A 51 -24.96 2.93 10.48
C ILE A 51 -24.45 3.98 11.46
N ILE A 52 -24.88 5.24 11.35
CA ILE A 52 -24.51 6.33 12.27
C ILE A 52 -25.09 6.06 13.66
N GLU A 53 -26.36 5.66 13.76
CA GLU A 53 -26.97 5.30 15.03
C GLU A 53 -26.22 4.17 15.72
N TRP A 54 -25.97 3.07 15.00
CA TRP A 54 -25.25 1.93 15.54
C TRP A 54 -23.78 2.28 15.87
N GLY A 55 -23.06 2.91 14.95
CA GLY A 55 -21.61 3.07 15.03
C GLY A 55 -21.15 4.27 15.87
N ILE A 56 -21.99 5.28 16.07
CA ILE A 56 -21.62 6.56 16.71
C ILE A 56 -22.57 6.92 17.85
N ILE A 57 -23.90 7.01 17.58
CA ILE A 57 -24.83 7.58 18.56
C ILE A 57 -25.03 6.63 19.74
N ASN A 58 -25.32 5.36 19.47
CA ASN A 58 -25.57 4.31 20.47
C ASN A 58 -24.33 3.50 20.82
N ALA A 59 -23.15 3.91 20.33
CA ALA A 59 -21.89 3.21 20.56
C ALA A 59 -21.35 3.43 21.98
N THR A 60 -20.70 2.41 22.52
CA THR A 60 -19.99 2.49 23.80
C THR A 60 -18.47 2.36 23.62
N LEU A 61 -17.71 3.09 24.45
CA LEU A 61 -16.25 3.03 24.53
C LEU A 61 -15.77 2.29 25.80
N THR A 62 -16.69 1.85 26.65
CA THR A 62 -16.39 1.21 27.93
C THR A 62 -15.63 -0.10 27.71
N PRO A 63 -14.39 -0.26 28.22
CA PRO A 63 -13.52 -1.38 27.88
C PRO A 63 -13.80 -2.62 28.74
N THR A 64 -15.09 -2.85 29.10
CA THR A 64 -15.53 -4.01 29.89
C THR A 64 -16.57 -4.80 29.11
N ILE A 65 -16.64 -6.10 29.38
CA ILE A 65 -17.60 -7.00 28.73
C ILE A 65 -19.03 -6.63 29.13
N GLU A 66 -19.24 -6.27 30.41
CA GLU A 66 -20.56 -5.85 30.93
C GLU A 66 -21.01 -4.56 30.23
N GLY A 67 -20.16 -3.54 30.14
CA GLY A 67 -20.49 -2.28 29.48
C GLY A 67 -20.78 -2.43 27.99
N CYS A 68 -20.14 -3.41 27.35
CA CYS A 68 -20.45 -3.79 25.97
C CYS A 68 -21.78 -4.57 25.85
N ALA A 69 -22.13 -5.36 26.85
CA ALA A 69 -23.38 -6.15 26.84
C ALA A 69 -24.62 -5.27 26.99
N GLU A 70 -24.51 -4.12 27.65
CA GLU A 70 -25.59 -3.14 27.84
C GLU A 70 -25.75 -2.19 26.64
N ALA A 71 -24.76 -2.12 25.74
CA ALA A 71 -24.79 -1.24 24.60
C ALA A 71 -25.83 -1.69 23.56
N THR A 72 -26.62 -0.74 23.07
CA THR A 72 -27.58 -0.95 21.97
C THR A 72 -26.96 -0.74 20.58
N GLY A 73 -25.74 -0.18 20.52
CA GLY A 73 -24.96 0.07 19.33
C GLY A 73 -23.61 -0.64 19.34
N ALA A 74 -22.67 -0.11 18.56
CA ALA A 74 -21.32 -0.68 18.44
C ALA A 74 -20.55 -0.63 19.78
N CYS A 75 -19.88 -1.72 20.10
CA CYS A 75 -18.97 -1.74 21.25
C CYS A 75 -17.52 -1.48 20.81
N TRP A 76 -17.11 -0.22 20.72
CA TRP A 76 -15.72 0.16 20.54
C TRP A 76 -14.86 -0.12 21.78
N GLY A 77 -15.48 -0.42 22.93
CA GLY A 77 -14.84 -0.91 24.14
C GLY A 77 -13.99 -2.15 23.90
N PHE A 78 -14.37 -3.04 22.97
CA PHE A 78 -13.56 -4.15 22.50
C PHE A 78 -12.18 -3.69 21.96
N VAL A 79 -12.19 -2.69 21.09
CA VAL A 79 -10.95 -2.14 20.51
C VAL A 79 -10.10 -1.50 21.62
N ASN A 80 -10.72 -0.74 22.51
CA ASN A 80 -10.02 -0.07 23.60
C ASN A 80 -9.38 -1.09 24.57
N ALA A 81 -10.11 -2.12 24.98
CA ALA A 81 -9.62 -3.19 25.86
C ALA A 81 -8.44 -3.96 25.25
N ASN A 82 -8.47 -4.18 23.92
CA ASN A 82 -7.48 -5.00 23.22
C ASN A 82 -6.49 -4.17 22.38
N LEU A 83 -6.46 -2.84 22.52
CA LEU A 83 -5.71 -1.95 21.64
C LEU A 83 -4.22 -2.31 21.53
N ARG A 84 -3.60 -2.66 22.65
CA ARG A 84 -2.17 -3.04 22.69
C ARG A 84 -1.92 -4.36 21.96
N LEU A 85 -2.79 -5.34 22.13
CA LEU A 85 -2.72 -6.62 21.41
C LEU A 85 -2.96 -6.41 19.90
N ILE A 86 -3.93 -5.59 19.53
CA ILE A 86 -4.24 -5.28 18.13
C ILE A 86 -3.07 -4.55 17.47
N LEU A 87 -2.48 -3.56 18.14
CA LEU A 87 -1.40 -2.75 17.55
C LEU A 87 -0.06 -3.50 17.51
N PHE A 88 0.32 -4.21 18.56
CA PHE A 88 1.67 -4.77 18.71
C PHE A 88 1.72 -6.29 18.68
N GLY A 89 0.56 -6.97 18.56
CA GLY A 89 0.48 -8.41 18.58
C GLY A 89 0.92 -8.98 19.93
N THR A 90 1.61 -10.10 19.88
CA THR A 90 2.14 -10.83 21.05
C THR A 90 3.50 -10.32 21.52
N TYR A 91 3.95 -9.16 21.04
CA TYR A 91 5.21 -8.56 21.50
C TYR A 91 5.18 -8.32 23.01
N PRO A 92 6.27 -8.65 23.77
CA PRO A 92 6.29 -8.53 25.23
C PRO A 92 5.81 -7.17 25.72
N TYR A 93 4.90 -7.18 26.69
CA TYR A 93 4.15 -5.99 27.11
C TYR A 93 5.03 -4.84 27.58
N ASP A 94 6.07 -5.15 28.35
CA ASP A 94 7.01 -4.16 28.90
C ASP A 94 7.94 -3.57 27.83
N GLU A 95 8.09 -4.27 26.72
CA GLU A 95 8.99 -3.88 25.62
C GLU A 95 8.25 -3.24 24.42
N GLN A 96 6.94 -3.01 24.52
CA GLN A 96 6.13 -2.48 23.39
C GLN A 96 6.49 -1.05 22.97
N TRP A 97 7.24 -0.33 23.78
CA TRP A 97 7.82 0.96 23.38
C TRP A 97 8.77 0.82 22.17
N ARG A 98 9.42 -0.33 22.02
CA ARG A 98 10.37 -0.61 20.92
C ARG A 98 9.69 -0.70 19.56
N PRO A 99 8.65 -1.55 19.34
CA PRO A 99 7.91 -1.57 18.09
C PRO A 99 7.18 -0.25 17.83
N LEU A 100 6.77 0.50 18.86
CA LEU A 100 6.23 1.84 18.69
C LEU A 100 7.27 2.80 18.11
N LEU A 101 8.48 2.84 18.69
CA LEU A 101 9.57 3.67 18.20
C LEU A 101 10.03 3.25 16.80
N ALA A 102 10.11 1.94 16.53
CA ALA A 102 10.42 1.40 15.20
C ALA A 102 9.39 1.84 14.15
N MET A 103 8.10 1.83 14.50
CA MET A 103 7.02 2.28 13.64
C MET A 103 7.09 3.79 13.37
N ILE A 104 7.33 4.62 14.40
CA ILE A 104 7.50 6.07 14.24
C ILE A 104 8.70 6.38 13.35
N LEU A 105 9.84 5.70 13.54
CA LEU A 105 11.03 5.88 12.73
C LEU A 105 10.76 5.47 11.27
N LEU A 106 10.12 4.33 11.04
CA LEU A 106 9.77 3.85 9.71
C LEU A 106 8.83 4.84 8.99
N MET A 107 7.78 5.31 9.68
CA MET A 107 6.87 6.32 9.13
C MET A 107 7.60 7.63 8.82
N GLY A 108 8.53 8.06 9.66
CA GLY A 108 9.39 9.22 9.41
C GLY A 108 10.22 9.08 8.14
N ILE A 109 10.85 7.91 7.93
CA ILE A 109 11.62 7.60 6.71
C ILE A 109 10.72 7.59 5.47
N ILE A 110 9.53 6.99 5.56
CA ILE A 110 8.54 6.97 4.48
C ILE A 110 8.12 8.41 4.15
N CYS A 111 7.72 9.21 5.13
CA CYS A 111 7.32 10.59 4.93
C CYS A 111 8.45 11.43 4.31
N ALA A 112 9.69 11.26 4.76
CA ALA A 112 10.87 11.91 4.18
C ALA A 112 11.08 11.48 2.72
N SER A 113 10.91 10.18 2.40
CA SER A 113 11.02 9.64 1.05
C SER A 113 9.97 10.25 0.11
N LEU A 114 8.72 10.35 0.58
CA LEU A 114 7.63 11.00 -0.14
C LEU A 114 7.87 12.50 -0.35
N GLY A 115 8.40 13.18 0.68
CA GLY A 115 8.77 14.60 0.64
C GLY A 115 9.95 14.90 -0.30
N GLY A 116 10.83 13.95 -0.52
CA GLY A 116 12.02 14.09 -1.38
C GLY A 116 11.72 14.39 -2.85
N VAL A 117 10.50 14.12 -3.32
CA VAL A 117 10.03 14.53 -4.66
C VAL A 117 9.94 16.05 -4.76
N LYS A 118 9.46 16.73 -3.71
CA LYS A 118 9.26 18.18 -3.67
C LYS A 118 10.50 18.93 -3.18
N TYR A 119 11.26 18.34 -2.26
CA TYR A 119 12.37 19.00 -1.57
C TYR A 119 13.72 18.36 -1.91
N PRO A 120 14.55 18.97 -2.83
CA PRO A 120 15.84 18.42 -3.26
C PRO A 120 16.81 18.19 -2.09
N ASN A 121 16.74 19.02 -1.06
CA ASN A 121 17.58 18.89 0.15
C ASN A 121 17.28 17.60 0.93
N VAL A 122 16.05 17.14 0.94
CA VAL A 122 15.65 15.87 1.59
C VAL A 122 16.07 14.68 0.73
N ARG A 123 15.96 14.81 -0.60
CA ARG A 123 16.24 13.75 -1.56
C ARG A 123 17.62 13.10 -1.39
N LYS A 124 18.65 13.90 -1.09
CA LYS A 124 20.02 13.40 -0.88
C LYS A 124 20.16 12.52 0.37
N TRP A 125 19.26 12.65 1.34
CA TRP A 125 19.27 11.90 2.58
C TRP A 125 18.42 10.63 2.55
N ILE A 126 17.62 10.40 1.50
CA ILE A 126 16.71 9.24 1.44
C ILE A 126 17.50 7.93 1.54
N ILE A 127 18.54 7.74 0.73
CA ILE A 127 19.34 6.50 0.76
C ILE A 127 20.01 6.32 2.13
N PRO A 128 20.75 7.32 2.70
CA PRO A 128 21.27 7.21 4.05
C PRO A 128 20.21 6.88 5.12
N MET A 129 19.02 7.48 5.05
CA MET A 129 17.92 7.21 5.99
C MET A 129 17.48 5.75 5.93
N TRP A 130 17.36 5.15 4.75
CA TRP A 130 17.03 3.72 4.61
C TRP A 130 18.17 2.82 5.08
N VAL A 131 19.40 3.10 4.68
CA VAL A 131 20.59 2.29 5.02
C VAL A 131 20.87 2.28 6.52
N ILE A 132 20.64 3.40 7.23
CA ILE A 132 20.84 3.51 8.67
C ILE A 132 19.55 3.11 9.43
N GLY A 133 18.39 3.54 8.94
CA GLY A 133 17.12 3.34 9.64
C GLY A 133 16.67 1.89 9.70
N VAL A 134 16.85 1.12 8.62
CA VAL A 134 16.46 -0.31 8.61
C VAL A 134 17.25 -1.13 9.65
N PRO A 135 18.59 -1.02 9.77
CA PRO A 135 19.31 -1.65 10.88
C PRO A 135 18.87 -1.19 12.27
N ILE A 136 18.59 0.11 12.46
CA ILE A 136 18.09 0.61 13.75
C ILE A 136 16.71 -0.01 14.07
N ILE A 137 15.80 -0.07 13.10
CA ILE A 137 14.50 -0.73 13.26
C ILE A 137 14.69 -2.21 13.60
N ALA A 138 15.63 -2.89 12.93
CA ALA A 138 15.94 -4.29 13.21
C ALA A 138 16.47 -4.48 14.64
N ILE A 139 17.38 -3.62 15.11
CA ILE A 139 17.91 -3.65 16.49
C ILE A 139 16.78 -3.40 17.51
N LEU A 140 15.91 -2.42 17.25
CA LEU A 140 14.77 -2.16 18.12
C LEU A 140 13.84 -3.36 18.20
N MET A 141 13.56 -4.02 17.09
CA MET A 141 12.61 -5.13 17.04
C MET A 141 13.18 -6.43 17.62
N TRP A 142 14.44 -6.78 17.33
CA TRP A 142 15.06 -8.01 17.86
C TRP A 142 15.69 -7.82 19.24
N GLY A 143 16.35 -6.70 19.48
CA GLY A 143 17.19 -6.52 20.68
C GLY A 143 18.43 -7.43 20.67
N GLY A 144 18.81 -7.93 21.84
CA GLY A 144 19.99 -8.77 22.04
C GLY A 144 21.32 -8.00 22.03
N VAL A 145 21.28 -6.70 21.77
CA VAL A 145 22.43 -5.79 21.76
C VAL A 145 22.08 -4.49 22.52
N LEU A 146 23.08 -3.72 22.90
CA LEU A 146 22.90 -2.42 23.59
C LEU A 146 22.07 -2.51 24.89
N GLY A 147 22.09 -3.65 25.57
CA GLY A 147 21.30 -3.86 26.79
C GLY A 147 19.82 -4.14 26.57
N LEU A 148 19.37 -4.26 25.30
CA LEU A 148 18.00 -4.62 24.97
C LEU A 148 17.80 -6.14 25.08
N THR A 149 16.72 -6.58 25.70
CA THR A 149 16.33 -8.00 25.76
C THR A 149 16.06 -8.53 24.36
N TYR A 150 16.51 -9.77 24.07
CA TYR A 150 16.20 -10.39 22.78
C TYR A 150 14.72 -10.79 22.70
N VAL A 151 14.06 -10.39 21.62
CA VAL A 151 12.68 -10.77 21.32
C VAL A 151 12.65 -11.54 20.01
N GLN A 152 12.21 -12.80 20.12
CA GLN A 152 12.10 -13.66 18.95
C GLN A 152 11.05 -13.10 17.97
N ASN A 153 11.33 -13.17 16.68
CA ASN A 153 10.45 -12.65 15.63
C ASN A 153 9.10 -13.35 15.49
N SER A 154 8.92 -14.52 16.11
CA SER A 154 7.60 -15.18 16.25
C SER A 154 6.62 -14.38 17.12
N TYR A 155 7.12 -13.48 17.99
CA TYR A 155 6.30 -12.56 18.78
C TYR A 155 6.00 -11.25 18.07
N TRP A 156 6.61 -11.00 16.92
CA TRP A 156 6.33 -9.79 16.15
C TRP A 156 4.93 -9.87 15.54
N GLY A 157 4.18 -8.79 15.67
CA GLY A 157 2.81 -8.77 15.17
C GLY A 157 2.27 -7.37 15.03
N GLY A 158 0.99 -7.30 14.67
CA GLY A 158 0.24 -6.07 14.57
C GLY A 158 0.70 -5.13 13.46
N LEU A 159 0.47 -3.85 13.67
CA LEU A 159 0.75 -2.80 12.70
C LEU A 159 2.25 -2.66 12.38
N PRO A 160 3.20 -2.74 13.35
CA PRO A 160 4.63 -2.71 13.05
C PRO A 160 5.05 -3.81 12.08
N LEU A 161 4.59 -5.04 12.25
CA LEU A 161 4.91 -6.14 11.35
C LEU A 161 4.38 -5.88 9.94
N THR A 162 3.12 -5.45 9.82
CA THR A 162 2.50 -5.08 8.52
C THR A 162 3.29 -4.00 7.80
N LEU A 163 3.70 -2.94 8.52
CA LEU A 163 4.47 -1.83 7.95
C LEU A 163 5.89 -2.26 7.57
N ILE A 164 6.57 -3.08 8.37
CA ILE A 164 7.92 -3.58 8.07
C ILE A 164 7.87 -4.47 6.82
N LEU A 165 6.98 -5.47 6.78
CA LEU A 165 6.86 -6.38 5.64
C LEU A 165 6.55 -5.62 4.34
N SER A 166 5.61 -4.69 4.39
CA SER A 166 5.23 -3.91 3.20
C SER A 166 6.33 -2.96 2.76
N SER A 167 6.95 -2.20 3.67
CA SER A 167 7.94 -1.19 3.31
C SER A 167 9.23 -1.82 2.76
N ILE A 168 9.74 -2.85 3.43
CA ILE A 168 10.92 -3.61 2.96
C ILE A 168 10.56 -4.34 1.66
N GLY A 169 9.36 -4.93 1.60
CA GLY A 169 8.85 -5.56 0.38
C GLY A 169 8.89 -4.62 -0.82
N ILE A 170 8.36 -3.39 -0.69
CA ILE A 170 8.37 -2.37 -1.75
C ILE A 170 9.80 -2.02 -2.18
N VAL A 171 10.67 -1.72 -1.21
CA VAL A 171 12.05 -1.28 -1.47
C VAL A 171 12.84 -2.30 -2.27
N PHE A 172 12.68 -3.60 -1.98
CA PHE A 172 13.40 -4.66 -2.69
C PHE A 172 12.68 -5.16 -3.94
N ALA A 173 11.34 -5.22 -3.94
CA ALA A 173 10.59 -5.67 -5.10
C ALA A 173 10.70 -4.70 -6.29
N PHE A 174 10.82 -3.39 -6.04
CA PHE A 174 10.93 -2.38 -7.10
C PHE A 174 12.16 -2.59 -8.00
N PRO A 175 13.41 -2.60 -7.50
CA PRO A 175 14.57 -2.83 -8.34
C PRO A 175 14.58 -4.23 -8.96
N PHE A 176 14.13 -5.25 -8.23
CA PHE A 176 14.08 -6.61 -8.75
C PHE A 176 13.06 -6.75 -9.88
N GLY A 177 11.87 -6.16 -9.74
CA GLY A 177 10.87 -6.10 -10.82
C GLY A 177 11.39 -5.36 -12.07
N LEU A 178 12.13 -4.26 -11.87
CA LEU A 178 12.74 -3.53 -12.98
C LEU A 178 13.79 -4.39 -13.71
N LEU A 179 14.65 -5.09 -12.99
CA LEU A 179 15.64 -6.01 -13.57
C LEU A 179 14.96 -7.14 -14.35
N LEU A 180 13.89 -7.71 -13.83
CA LEU A 180 13.10 -8.74 -14.53
C LEU A 180 12.47 -8.20 -15.81
N ALA A 181 11.92 -6.98 -15.79
CA ALA A 181 11.35 -6.34 -16.98
C ALA A 181 12.39 -6.10 -18.07
N LEU A 182 13.59 -5.63 -17.69
CA LEU A 182 14.72 -5.45 -18.61
C LEU A 182 15.22 -6.80 -19.12
N GLY A 183 15.32 -7.81 -18.25
CA GLY A 183 15.70 -9.18 -18.63
C GLY A 183 14.73 -9.78 -19.65
N ARG A 184 13.42 -9.59 -19.47
CA ARG A 184 12.39 -10.05 -20.41
C ARG A 184 12.51 -9.40 -21.80
N GLN A 185 13.03 -8.17 -21.89
CA GLN A 185 13.26 -7.47 -23.15
C GLN A 185 14.69 -7.64 -23.71
N SER A 186 15.53 -8.40 -23.03
CA SER A 186 16.91 -8.63 -23.45
C SER A 186 17.00 -9.44 -24.75
N ASN A 187 18.00 -9.13 -25.56
CA ASN A 187 18.37 -9.91 -26.73
C ASN A 187 19.13 -11.21 -26.36
N MET A 188 19.51 -11.40 -25.09
CA MET A 188 20.15 -12.62 -24.59
C MET A 188 19.09 -13.70 -24.30
N PRO A 189 19.05 -14.81 -25.08
CA PRO A 189 17.97 -15.81 -24.98
C PRO A 189 17.82 -16.39 -23.58
N ALA A 190 18.93 -16.72 -22.93
CA ALA A 190 18.91 -17.31 -21.59
C ALA A 190 18.30 -16.35 -20.55
N LEU A 191 18.73 -15.10 -20.52
CA LEU A 191 18.22 -14.08 -19.58
C LEU A 191 16.74 -13.80 -19.82
N ARG A 192 16.34 -13.71 -21.10
CA ARG A 192 14.95 -13.51 -21.49
C ARG A 192 14.07 -14.68 -21.02
N THR A 193 14.47 -15.91 -21.31
CA THR A 193 13.72 -17.12 -20.94
C THR A 193 13.57 -17.24 -19.43
N LEU A 194 14.67 -17.06 -18.66
CA LEU A 194 14.63 -17.10 -17.21
C LEU A 194 13.68 -16.04 -16.63
N SER A 195 13.75 -14.80 -17.15
CA SER A 195 12.84 -13.73 -16.69
C SER A 195 11.38 -14.03 -17.02
N VAL A 196 11.09 -14.55 -18.23
CA VAL A 196 9.74 -14.91 -18.65
C VAL A 196 9.20 -16.03 -17.77
N VAL A 197 9.95 -17.14 -17.64
CA VAL A 197 9.54 -18.29 -16.83
C VAL A 197 9.27 -17.87 -15.39
N TYR A 198 10.18 -17.10 -14.79
CA TYR A 198 9.99 -16.59 -13.44
C TYR A 198 8.69 -15.79 -13.30
N ILE A 199 8.48 -14.78 -14.18
CA ILE A 199 7.31 -13.91 -14.12
C ILE A 199 6.02 -14.71 -14.28
N GLU A 200 5.94 -15.60 -15.27
CA GLU A 200 4.71 -16.36 -15.55
C GLU A 200 4.42 -17.39 -14.44
N VAL A 201 5.45 -18.09 -13.94
CA VAL A 201 5.28 -19.06 -12.85
C VAL A 201 4.83 -18.37 -11.56
N ILE A 202 5.54 -17.30 -11.14
CA ILE A 202 5.21 -16.62 -9.87
C ILE A 202 3.84 -15.96 -9.93
N ARG A 203 3.43 -15.39 -11.06
CA ARG A 203 2.09 -14.80 -11.24
C ARG A 203 0.99 -15.84 -11.37
N GLY A 204 1.31 -17.03 -11.86
CA GLY A 204 0.37 -18.16 -11.98
C GLY A 204 0.13 -18.92 -10.67
N VAL A 205 1.00 -18.73 -9.68
CA VAL A 205 0.95 -19.44 -8.39
C VAL A 205 0.45 -18.50 -7.30
N PRO A 206 -0.48 -18.90 -6.42
CA PRO A 206 -0.92 -18.07 -5.30
C PRO A 206 0.25 -17.64 -4.40
N LEU A 207 0.22 -16.41 -3.88
CA LEU A 207 1.28 -15.86 -3.02
C LEU A 207 1.66 -16.77 -1.84
N MET A 208 0.71 -17.52 -1.31
CA MET A 208 0.98 -18.42 -0.17
C MET A 208 1.82 -19.65 -0.56
N PHE A 209 1.90 -20.04 -1.83
CA PHE A 209 2.66 -21.22 -2.23
C PHE A 209 4.17 -21.11 -1.94
N PRO A 210 4.84 -19.98 -2.21
CA PRO A 210 6.25 -19.79 -1.82
C PRO A 210 6.48 -19.75 -0.30
N LEU A 211 5.41 -19.64 0.50
CA LEU A 211 5.50 -19.66 1.96
C LEU A 211 5.57 -21.07 2.54
N PHE A 212 5.21 -22.11 1.76
CA PHE A 212 5.38 -23.51 2.13
C PHE A 212 6.74 -24.02 1.68
N LEU A 213 7.44 -24.66 2.60
CA LEU A 213 8.74 -25.29 2.33
C LEU A 213 8.60 -26.79 2.34
N PRO A 214 9.42 -27.52 1.55
CA PRO A 214 9.52 -28.97 1.66
C PRO A 214 9.95 -29.41 3.06
N ASP A 215 9.59 -30.61 3.43
CA ASP A 215 9.98 -31.21 4.71
C ASP A 215 11.51 -31.21 4.87
N GLY A 216 11.99 -30.84 6.03
CA GLY A 216 13.43 -30.77 6.36
C GLY A 216 14.10 -29.41 6.04
N VAL A 217 13.43 -28.49 5.34
CA VAL A 217 13.96 -27.12 5.11
C VAL A 217 13.35 -26.16 6.12
N THR A 218 14.14 -25.68 7.06
CA THR A 218 13.72 -24.70 8.08
C THR A 218 14.28 -23.34 7.77
N ILE A 219 13.44 -22.43 7.28
CA ILE A 219 13.76 -21.00 7.16
C ILE A 219 12.88 -20.26 8.16
N ASP A 220 13.45 -19.27 8.82
CA ASP A 220 12.70 -18.39 9.73
C ASP A 220 11.43 -17.83 9.06
N LYS A 221 10.31 -17.83 9.80
CA LYS A 221 8.99 -17.45 9.28
C LYS A 221 8.97 -16.03 8.74
N LEU A 222 9.60 -15.07 9.44
CA LEU A 222 9.65 -13.68 9.03
C LEU A 222 10.44 -13.52 7.73
N LEU A 223 11.63 -14.14 7.65
CA LEU A 223 12.47 -14.09 6.45
C LEU A 223 11.76 -14.75 5.26
N ARG A 224 11.10 -15.87 5.47
CA ARG A 224 10.31 -16.57 4.44
C ARG A 224 9.16 -15.71 3.92
N ALA A 225 8.40 -15.08 4.83
CA ALA A 225 7.33 -14.14 4.46
C ALA A 225 7.88 -12.99 3.64
N GLN A 226 8.98 -12.37 4.10
CA GLN A 226 9.59 -11.22 3.45
C GLN A 226 10.09 -11.57 2.03
N ILE A 227 10.79 -12.69 1.88
CA ILE A 227 11.26 -13.17 0.57
C ILE A 227 10.07 -13.48 -0.35
N GLY A 228 9.05 -14.19 0.14
CA GLY A 228 7.86 -14.51 -0.63
C GLY A 228 7.15 -13.26 -1.17
N ILE A 229 6.94 -12.26 -0.32
CA ILE A 229 6.33 -10.98 -0.68
C ILE A 229 7.17 -10.23 -1.73
N ILE A 230 8.51 -10.18 -1.55
CA ILE A 230 9.41 -9.52 -2.49
C ILE A 230 9.34 -10.19 -3.87
N LEU A 231 9.50 -11.52 -3.91
CA LEU A 231 9.51 -12.28 -5.14
C LEU A 231 8.18 -12.17 -5.90
N PHE A 232 7.07 -12.30 -5.18
CA PHE A 232 5.73 -12.18 -5.76
C PHE A 232 5.48 -10.78 -6.32
N THR A 233 5.73 -9.75 -5.51
CA THR A 233 5.51 -8.36 -5.92
C THR A 233 6.40 -7.96 -7.09
N ALA A 234 7.67 -8.42 -7.12
CA ALA A 234 8.59 -8.16 -8.21
C ALA A 234 8.09 -8.69 -9.55
N ALA A 235 7.43 -9.86 -9.58
CA ALA A 235 6.87 -10.42 -10.80
C ALA A 235 5.72 -9.55 -11.36
N TYR A 236 4.85 -9.00 -10.49
CA TYR A 236 3.80 -8.07 -10.89
C TYR A 236 4.37 -6.72 -11.35
N LEU A 237 5.35 -6.17 -10.62
CA LEU A 237 6.03 -4.94 -11.01
C LEU A 237 6.77 -5.09 -12.34
N ALA A 238 7.34 -6.25 -12.64
CA ALA A 238 8.00 -6.51 -13.92
C ALA A 238 7.04 -6.31 -15.10
N GLU A 239 5.78 -6.73 -14.97
CA GLU A 239 4.77 -6.49 -16.01
C GLU A 239 4.37 -5.01 -16.11
N VAL A 240 4.26 -4.33 -14.97
CA VAL A 240 4.02 -2.87 -14.95
C VAL A 240 5.14 -2.13 -15.67
N PHE A 241 6.40 -2.44 -15.35
CA PHE A 241 7.56 -1.83 -16.00
C PHE A 241 7.67 -2.19 -17.47
N ARG A 242 7.36 -3.45 -17.84
CA ARG A 242 7.30 -3.85 -19.24
C ARG A 242 6.29 -3.02 -20.02
N GLY A 243 5.09 -2.81 -19.46
CA GLY A 243 4.08 -1.94 -20.06
C GLY A 243 4.58 -0.51 -20.26
N GLY A 244 5.28 0.06 -19.28
CA GLY A 244 5.88 1.38 -19.39
C GLY A 244 6.99 1.48 -20.43
N LEU A 245 7.87 0.48 -20.51
CA LEU A 245 8.92 0.43 -21.53
C LEU A 245 8.34 0.34 -22.95
N GLN A 246 7.25 -0.41 -23.12
CA GLN A 246 6.55 -0.54 -24.42
C GLN A 246 5.75 0.72 -24.81
N ALA A 247 5.38 1.55 -23.83
CA ALA A 247 4.66 2.81 -24.08
C ALA A 247 5.58 3.95 -24.53
N VAL A 248 6.91 3.78 -24.40
CA VAL A 248 7.86 4.78 -24.92
C VAL A 248 7.88 4.70 -26.46
N PRO A 249 7.69 5.85 -27.18
CA PRO A 249 7.70 5.88 -28.63
C PRO A 249 8.99 5.33 -29.23
N ARG A 250 8.89 4.54 -30.31
CA ARG A 250 10.05 3.94 -31.01
C ARG A 250 11.10 4.96 -31.42
N GLY A 251 10.67 6.16 -31.85
CA GLY A 251 11.57 7.26 -32.20
C GLY A 251 12.54 7.68 -31.10
N GLN A 252 12.23 7.40 -29.81
CA GLN A 252 13.17 7.65 -28.71
C GLN A 252 14.33 6.64 -28.70
N PHE A 253 14.06 5.39 -29.10
CA PHE A 253 15.10 4.37 -29.28
C PHE A 253 15.98 4.70 -30.49
N GLU A 254 15.37 5.05 -31.62
CA GLU A 254 16.05 5.46 -32.85
C GLU A 254 16.91 6.72 -32.66
N ALA A 255 16.41 7.69 -31.87
CA ALA A 255 17.19 8.87 -31.50
C ALA A 255 18.42 8.52 -30.67
N GLY A 256 18.30 7.56 -29.74
CA GLY A 256 19.45 7.07 -28.96
C GLY A 256 20.51 6.40 -29.84
N GLU A 257 20.08 5.59 -30.81
CA GLU A 257 20.96 4.95 -31.80
C GLU A 257 21.65 5.97 -32.69
N SER A 258 20.92 6.98 -33.16
CA SER A 258 21.45 8.06 -34.01
C SER A 258 22.52 8.91 -33.32
N LEU A 259 22.47 8.98 -31.98
CA LEU A 259 23.48 9.60 -31.13
C LEU A 259 24.64 8.65 -30.78
N ALA A 260 24.70 7.46 -31.39
CA ALA A 260 25.69 6.41 -31.11
C ALA A 260 25.78 6.01 -29.61
N LEU A 261 24.67 6.14 -28.88
CA LEU A 261 24.61 5.71 -27.48
C LEU A 261 24.56 4.17 -27.39
N SER A 262 25.32 3.61 -26.47
CA SER A 262 25.20 2.19 -26.15
C SER A 262 23.82 1.89 -25.56
N TYR A 263 23.37 0.61 -25.61
CA TYR A 263 22.09 0.19 -25.05
C TYR A 263 21.86 0.69 -23.62
N TRP A 264 22.85 0.56 -22.73
CA TRP A 264 22.76 1.01 -21.34
C TRP A 264 22.71 2.53 -21.20
N GLN A 265 23.40 3.27 -22.06
CA GLN A 265 23.34 4.73 -22.07
C GLN A 265 21.97 5.21 -22.55
N SER A 266 21.46 4.68 -23.66
CA SER A 266 20.13 4.97 -24.17
C SER A 266 19.04 4.62 -23.13
N MET A 267 19.14 3.44 -22.54
CA MET A 267 18.21 2.99 -21.50
C MET A 267 18.23 3.91 -20.28
N ARG A 268 19.40 4.24 -19.75
CA ARG A 268 19.55 5.06 -18.53
C ARG A 268 19.20 6.52 -18.73
N LEU A 269 19.56 7.11 -19.87
CA LEU A 269 19.45 8.55 -20.09
C LEU A 269 18.13 8.96 -20.76
N ILE A 270 17.55 8.10 -21.61
CA ILE A 270 16.40 8.42 -22.44
C ILE A 270 15.18 7.58 -22.06
N ILE A 271 15.28 6.26 -22.13
CA ILE A 271 14.12 5.36 -22.08
C ILE A 271 13.57 5.19 -20.67
N LEU A 272 14.40 4.78 -19.70
CA LEU A 272 13.95 4.53 -18.33
C LEU A 272 13.32 5.76 -17.66
N PRO A 273 13.88 6.98 -17.77
CA PRO A 273 13.24 8.15 -17.17
C PRO A 273 11.83 8.42 -17.71
N GLN A 274 11.60 8.14 -18.99
CA GLN A 274 10.28 8.28 -19.63
C GLN A 274 9.35 7.13 -19.20
N ALA A 275 9.81 5.89 -19.33
CA ALA A 275 9.05 4.71 -18.94
C ALA A 275 8.60 4.76 -17.47
N LEU A 276 9.52 5.11 -16.55
CA LEU A 276 9.21 5.18 -15.12
C LEU A 276 8.12 6.21 -14.79
N ARG A 277 8.06 7.33 -15.51
CA ARG A 277 6.98 8.31 -15.32
C ARG A 277 5.61 7.73 -15.65
N LEU A 278 5.52 6.95 -16.73
CA LEU A 278 4.26 6.34 -17.18
C LEU A 278 3.75 5.25 -16.20
N VAL A 279 4.66 4.58 -15.51
CA VAL A 279 4.31 3.46 -14.63
C VAL A 279 4.10 3.83 -13.17
N ILE A 280 4.32 5.10 -12.76
CA ILE A 280 4.13 5.51 -11.37
C ILE A 280 2.72 5.15 -10.83
N PRO A 281 1.59 5.51 -11.52
CA PRO A 281 0.27 5.17 -11.00
C PRO A 281 0.04 3.65 -10.86
N PRO A 282 0.29 2.80 -11.88
CA PRO A 282 0.13 1.35 -11.71
C PRO A 282 1.11 0.73 -10.72
N THR A 283 2.30 1.30 -10.54
CA THR A 283 3.25 0.86 -9.50
C THR A 283 2.69 1.08 -8.10
N VAL A 284 2.11 2.26 -7.82
CA VAL A 284 1.50 2.52 -6.52
C VAL A 284 0.29 1.62 -6.29
N ASN A 285 -0.50 1.30 -7.31
CA ASN A 285 -1.58 0.31 -7.18
C ASN A 285 -1.04 -1.07 -6.80
N SER A 286 0.09 -1.49 -7.36
CA SER A 286 0.77 -2.73 -6.97
C SER A 286 1.24 -2.69 -5.52
N PHE A 287 1.73 -1.54 -5.03
CA PHE A 287 2.13 -1.36 -3.63
C PHE A 287 0.95 -1.41 -2.67
N ILE A 288 -0.20 -0.80 -3.04
CA ILE A 288 -1.45 -0.89 -2.27
C ILE A 288 -1.93 -2.34 -2.19
N SER A 289 -1.85 -3.10 -3.28
CA SER A 289 -2.18 -4.52 -3.29
C SER A 289 -1.25 -5.30 -2.36
N MET A 290 0.06 -5.14 -2.50
CA MET A 290 1.05 -5.80 -1.65
C MET A 290 0.87 -5.46 -0.16
N PHE A 291 0.55 -4.21 0.18
CA PHE A 291 0.26 -3.82 1.56
C PHE A 291 -0.93 -4.61 2.15
N LYS A 292 -1.96 -4.88 1.35
CA LYS A 292 -3.08 -5.74 1.77
C LYS A 292 -2.70 -7.22 1.81
N ASP A 293 -1.84 -7.67 0.90
CA ASP A 293 -1.40 -9.06 0.81
C ASP A 293 -0.52 -9.50 1.99
N THR A 294 0.02 -8.55 2.78
CA THR A 294 0.67 -8.88 4.07
C THR A 294 -0.24 -9.66 5.01
N THR A 295 -1.57 -9.54 4.88
CA THR A 295 -2.53 -10.30 5.68
C THR A 295 -2.46 -11.81 5.47
N LEU A 296 -1.87 -12.27 4.37
CA LEU A 296 -1.71 -13.68 4.05
C LEU A 296 -0.63 -14.37 4.91
N VAL A 297 0.25 -13.62 5.59
CA VAL A 297 1.29 -14.21 6.44
C VAL A 297 0.73 -14.94 7.68
N VAL A 298 -0.55 -14.71 7.99
CA VAL A 298 -1.25 -15.46 9.04
C VAL A 298 -1.24 -16.98 8.78
N ILE A 299 -1.16 -17.41 7.52
CA ILE A 299 -1.12 -18.83 7.12
C ILE A 299 0.12 -19.54 7.66
N ILE A 300 1.25 -18.83 7.77
CA ILE A 300 2.50 -19.37 8.32
C ILE A 300 2.66 -19.07 9.82
N GLY A 301 1.60 -18.53 10.47
CA GLY A 301 1.57 -18.25 11.90
C GLY A 301 2.32 -16.96 12.28
N LEU A 302 2.35 -15.96 11.40
CA LEU A 302 2.67 -14.58 11.73
C LEU A 302 1.37 -13.77 11.79
N PHE A 303 1.20 -13.01 12.86
CA PHE A 303 -0.01 -12.21 13.05
C PHE A 303 0.25 -10.76 12.65
N ASP A 304 -0.05 -10.43 11.39
CA ASP A 304 -0.10 -9.04 10.92
C ASP A 304 -1.22 -8.25 11.62
N PHE A 305 -1.47 -7.01 11.23
CA PHE A 305 -2.48 -6.16 11.86
C PHE A 305 -3.90 -6.77 11.81
N LEU A 306 -4.31 -7.39 10.71
CA LEU A 306 -5.60 -8.08 10.64
C LEU A 306 -5.60 -9.40 11.45
N GLY A 307 -4.47 -10.10 11.44
CA GLY A 307 -4.26 -11.31 12.23
C GLY A 307 -4.35 -11.05 13.72
N THR A 308 -3.83 -9.92 14.21
CA THR A 308 -3.93 -9.55 15.63
C THR A 308 -5.34 -9.14 16.04
N VAL A 309 -6.13 -8.53 15.15
CA VAL A 309 -7.57 -8.30 15.39
C VAL A 309 -8.31 -9.63 15.57
N LYS A 310 -8.03 -10.62 14.69
CA LYS A 310 -8.59 -11.97 14.84
C LYS A 310 -8.15 -12.65 16.12
N LEU A 311 -6.89 -12.45 16.53
CA LEU A 311 -6.37 -12.97 17.78
C LEU A 311 -7.08 -12.34 18.99
N ALA A 312 -7.28 -11.02 18.99
CA ALA A 312 -8.00 -10.29 20.03
C ALA A 312 -9.47 -10.75 20.16
N LEU A 313 -10.16 -10.99 19.03
CA LEU A 313 -11.52 -11.53 19.04
C LEU A 313 -11.62 -12.94 19.62
N ARG A 314 -10.51 -13.70 19.63
CA ARG A 314 -10.44 -15.08 20.14
C ARG A 314 -9.75 -15.17 21.50
N SER A 315 -9.25 -14.06 22.04
CA SER A 315 -8.57 -14.04 23.36
C SER A 315 -9.51 -14.38 24.50
N ASP A 316 -10.78 -14.02 24.38
CA ASP A 316 -11.85 -14.35 25.30
C ASP A 316 -13.13 -14.66 24.49
N PRO A 317 -13.87 -15.75 24.80
CA PRO A 317 -15.13 -16.08 24.13
C PRO A 317 -16.16 -14.96 24.15
N ALA A 318 -16.17 -14.12 25.18
CA ALA A 318 -17.07 -12.99 25.31
C ALA A 318 -16.82 -11.88 24.26
N TRP A 319 -15.59 -11.76 23.74
CA TRP A 319 -15.25 -10.80 22.69
C TRP A 319 -15.62 -11.28 21.28
N THR A 320 -15.84 -12.57 21.07
CA THR A 320 -16.08 -13.14 19.73
C THR A 320 -17.29 -12.50 19.01
N LYS A 321 -18.32 -12.08 19.74
CA LYS A 321 -19.52 -11.44 19.18
C LYS A 321 -19.28 -10.05 18.59
N TYR A 322 -18.19 -9.37 18.96
CA TYR A 322 -17.85 -8.01 18.51
C TYR A 322 -16.92 -8.01 17.26
N TYR A 323 -17.06 -9.03 16.41
CA TYR A 323 -16.25 -9.17 15.20
C TYR A 323 -16.50 -8.02 14.20
N VAL A 324 -17.69 -7.44 14.16
CA VAL A 324 -18.02 -6.32 13.28
C VAL A 324 -17.18 -5.09 13.64
N GLU A 325 -17.09 -4.77 14.93
CA GLU A 325 -16.29 -3.65 15.45
C GLU A 325 -14.79 -3.87 15.18
N GLY A 326 -14.30 -5.07 15.48
CA GLY A 326 -12.90 -5.42 15.23
C GLY A 326 -12.52 -5.29 13.76
N TYR A 327 -13.32 -5.85 12.86
CA TYR A 327 -13.04 -5.75 11.42
C TYR A 327 -13.30 -4.34 10.86
N THR A 328 -14.25 -3.60 11.37
CA THR A 328 -14.49 -2.19 10.98
C THR A 328 -13.30 -1.33 11.39
N PHE A 329 -12.76 -1.52 12.59
CA PHE A 329 -11.54 -0.85 13.02
C PHE A 329 -10.35 -1.19 12.11
N ALA A 330 -10.14 -2.48 11.82
CA ALA A 330 -9.09 -2.90 10.90
C ALA A 330 -9.26 -2.26 9.51
N ALA A 331 -10.48 -2.31 8.96
CA ALA A 331 -10.81 -1.74 7.67
C ALA A 331 -10.58 -0.22 7.63
N ALA A 332 -10.89 0.51 8.71
CA ALA A 332 -10.64 1.94 8.82
C ALA A 332 -9.14 2.27 8.75
N ILE A 333 -8.29 1.51 9.46
CA ILE A 333 -6.82 1.71 9.41
C ILE A 333 -6.25 1.36 8.03
N PHE A 334 -6.64 0.21 7.46
CA PHE A 334 -6.24 -0.16 6.09
C PHE A 334 -6.70 0.88 5.06
N PHE A 335 -7.94 1.36 5.19
CA PHE A 335 -8.47 2.41 4.32
C PHE A 335 -7.66 3.70 4.41
N LEU A 336 -7.35 4.17 5.62
CA LEU A 336 -6.56 5.38 5.84
C LEU A 336 -5.20 5.31 5.15
N ILE A 337 -4.49 4.19 5.32
CA ILE A 337 -3.17 3.98 4.71
C ILE A 337 -3.28 3.88 3.19
N CYS A 338 -4.17 3.02 2.67
CA CYS A 338 -4.36 2.84 1.22
C CYS A 338 -4.84 4.11 0.53
N PHE A 339 -5.75 4.87 1.17
CA PHE A 339 -6.24 6.15 0.67
C PHE A 339 -5.12 7.20 0.60
N SER A 340 -4.26 7.25 1.63
CA SER A 340 -3.10 8.13 1.65
C SER A 340 -2.13 7.79 0.50
N MET A 341 -1.86 6.51 0.27
CA MET A 341 -1.05 6.05 -0.86
C MET A 341 -1.68 6.43 -2.22
N ALA A 342 -2.99 6.22 -2.39
CA ALA A 342 -3.70 6.57 -3.62
C ALA A 342 -3.70 8.09 -3.88
N LYS A 343 -3.91 8.90 -2.84
CA LYS A 343 -3.83 10.38 -2.95
C LYS A 343 -2.43 10.84 -3.31
N TYR A 344 -1.41 10.22 -2.74
CA TYR A 344 -0.02 10.53 -3.08
C TYR A 344 0.28 10.15 -4.55
N SER A 345 -0.21 9.01 -5.04
CA SER A 345 -0.08 8.61 -6.44
C SER A 345 -0.67 9.66 -7.39
N ALA A 346 -1.89 10.12 -7.11
CA ALA A 346 -2.55 11.15 -7.90
C ALA A 346 -1.78 12.50 -7.87
N TYR A 347 -1.17 12.84 -6.72
CA TYR A 347 -0.30 14.01 -6.61
C TYR A 347 0.95 13.87 -7.49
N LEU A 348 1.63 12.71 -7.45
CA LEU A 348 2.82 12.44 -8.28
C LEU A 348 2.49 12.52 -9.77
N GLU A 349 1.40 11.91 -10.20
CA GLU A 349 0.95 11.97 -11.60
C GLU A 349 0.76 13.41 -12.07
N LYS A 350 0.09 14.23 -11.26
CA LYS A 350 -0.12 15.65 -11.55
C LYS A 350 1.20 16.43 -11.65
N GLU A 351 2.16 16.16 -10.78
CA GLU A 351 3.46 16.83 -10.76
C GLU A 351 4.31 16.45 -11.98
N LEU A 352 4.30 15.19 -12.38
CA LEU A 352 5.04 14.70 -13.54
C LEU A 352 4.49 15.24 -14.86
N ARG A 353 3.15 15.35 -14.99
CA ARG A 353 2.51 15.97 -16.16
C ARG A 353 2.81 17.47 -16.34
N LYS A 354 3.09 18.20 -15.26
CA LYS A 354 3.51 19.61 -15.36
C LYS A 354 4.88 19.78 -16.05
N GLY A 355 5.77 18.80 -15.89
CA GLY A 355 7.09 18.80 -16.53
C GLY A 355 7.04 18.58 -18.05
N GLU A 356 5.95 18.04 -18.60
CA GLU A 356 5.77 17.82 -20.05
C GLU A 356 5.26 19.07 -20.79
N ARG A 357 4.68 20.02 -20.05
CA ARG A 357 4.12 21.26 -20.63
C ARG A 357 5.13 22.41 -20.70
N ARG A 358 6.36 22.20 -20.27
CA ARG A 358 7.47 23.14 -20.40
C ARG A 358 8.50 22.62 -21.40
#